data_7008c35ef68212ca85bc79e417311460
#
_entry.id   7008c35ef68212ca85bc79e417311460
#
_cell.length_a   1.000
_cell.length_b   1.000
_cell.length_c   1.000
_cell.angle_alpha   90.00
_cell.angle_beta   90.00
_cell.angle_gamma   90.00
#
_symmetry.space_group_name_H-M   'P 1'
#
loop_
_entity.id
_entity.type
_entity.pdbx_description
1 polymer ?
#
loop_
_entity_poly.entity_id
_entity_poly.type
_entity_poly.pdbx_seq_one_letter_code
_entity_poly.pdbx_strand_id
1 'polypeptide(L)'
;MIESMRMRNVFACLSGLFVAMALSLAAPMAYAGMLPEKLPLAAPLTPVHTGAGVSKQSAQEKPVSAAQTPEERLDKLFSDLRHTANEAKARRIAAQINMLWSQSGSATVDLLMQWANKAMLEHRYPSAIDFLNEAIALDPDYAEAWNRRATVYFLQKDYAYAMYDINRTLELEPRHYGALTGMAAILRARGLKEQAMKAYEQALSIYPMMRDAQKEFQ
;
A
#
# COMPACT_ATOMS: atom_id res chain seq x y z
N MET A 1 54.22 -24.21 25.08
CA MET A 1 53.29 -25.21 25.61
C MET A 1 51.99 -24.94 24.90
N ILE A 2 51.74 -25.45 23.73
CA ILE A 2 51.35 -26.80 23.26
C ILE A 2 50.17 -27.32 24.12
N GLU A 3 49.00 -27.30 23.53
CA GLU A 3 48.11 -28.43 23.28
C GLU A 3 46.85 -27.93 22.56
N SER A 4 46.68 -28.21 21.45
CA SER A 4 45.99 -29.02 20.45
C SER A 4 45.12 -30.15 21.04
N MET A 5 43.82 -30.11 20.77
CA MET A 5 42.94 -31.27 20.74
C MET A 5 41.68 -30.94 19.93
N ARG A 6 41.69 -31.35 18.70
CA ARG A 6 41.06 -32.57 18.11
C ARG A 6 39.55 -32.53 17.95
N MET A 7 39.23 -32.39 16.67
CA MET A 7 37.97 -32.82 16.02
C MET A 7 37.56 -34.23 16.48
N ARG A 8 36.25 -34.41 16.60
CA ARG A 8 35.63 -35.73 16.37
C ARG A 8 34.27 -35.56 15.71
N ASN A 9 34.23 -35.92 14.46
CA ASN A 9 33.01 -36.29 13.70
C ASN A 9 32.31 -37.44 14.39
N VAL A 10 30.99 -37.38 14.50
CA VAL A 10 30.13 -38.54 14.64
C VAL A 10 29.06 -38.46 13.58
N PHE A 11 29.31 -39.17 12.50
CA PHE A 11 28.27 -39.65 11.59
C PHE A 11 27.54 -40.80 12.30
N ALA A 12 26.23 -40.69 12.40
CA ALA A 12 25.35 -41.83 12.65
C ALA A 12 24.26 -41.84 11.60
N CYS A 13 24.40 -42.73 10.65
CA CYS A 13 23.35 -43.27 9.80
C CYS A 13 22.24 -43.89 10.67
N LEU A 14 21.00 -43.59 10.35
CA LEU A 14 19.92 -44.54 10.57
C LEU A 14 18.87 -44.42 9.47
N SER A 15 18.81 -45.48 8.73
CA SER A 15 17.95 -45.87 7.64
C SER A 15 16.47 -46.02 8.07
N GLY A 16 15.57 -45.62 7.18
CA GLY A 16 14.42 -46.47 6.80
C GLY A 16 13.19 -46.36 7.67
N LEU A 17 12.16 -45.69 7.14
CA LEU A 17 10.82 -46.26 7.17
C LEU A 17 10.00 -45.70 6.00
N PHE A 18 9.86 -46.48 4.94
CA PHE A 18 8.83 -46.35 3.91
C PHE A 18 7.50 -46.69 4.56
N VAL A 19 6.60 -45.74 4.69
CA VAL A 19 5.19 -46.03 4.88
C VAL A 19 4.49 -45.67 3.58
N ALA A 20 4.22 -46.70 2.80
CA ALA A 20 3.28 -46.66 1.71
C ALA A 20 1.87 -46.47 2.30
N MET A 21 1.21 -45.39 1.99
CA MET A 21 -0.20 -45.21 2.31
C MET A 21 -0.99 -45.02 1.02
N ALA A 22 -1.93 -45.95 0.89
CA ALA A 22 -2.78 -46.31 -0.21
C ALA A 22 -3.45 -45.14 -0.94
N LEU A 23 -3.46 -45.26 -2.28
CA LEU A 23 -4.38 -44.59 -3.18
C LEU A 23 -5.81 -44.92 -2.78
N SER A 24 -6.56 -43.95 -2.31
CA SER A 24 -8.01 -44.01 -2.26
C SER A 24 -8.54 -43.30 -3.50
N LEU A 25 -8.93 -44.06 -4.52
CA LEU A 25 -9.76 -43.61 -5.64
C LEU A 25 -11.13 -43.25 -5.08
N ALA A 26 -11.45 -41.99 -4.95
CA ALA A 26 -12.83 -41.51 -4.82
C ALA A 26 -13.32 -41.08 -6.21
N ALA A 27 -14.39 -41.74 -6.65
CA ALA A 27 -15.05 -41.55 -7.93
C ALA A 27 -15.59 -40.12 -8.14
N PRO A 28 -15.69 -39.67 -9.40
CA PRO A 28 -16.32 -38.37 -9.69
C PRO A 28 -17.85 -38.54 -9.52
N MET A 29 -18.41 -37.78 -8.58
CA MET A 29 -19.85 -37.55 -8.54
C MET A 29 -20.24 -36.75 -9.76
N ALA A 30 -20.93 -37.37 -10.66
CA ALA A 30 -21.63 -36.79 -11.79
C ALA A 30 -22.69 -35.81 -11.26
N TYR A 31 -22.42 -34.53 -11.38
CA TYR A 31 -23.43 -33.47 -11.25
C TYR A 31 -24.12 -33.35 -12.60
N ALA A 32 -25.04 -34.26 -12.89
CA ALA A 32 -25.94 -34.18 -14.02
C ALA A 32 -27.26 -33.55 -13.53
N GLY A 33 -27.63 -32.44 -14.11
CA GLY A 33 -29.00 -31.98 -14.21
C GLY A 33 -29.47 -30.95 -13.22
N MET A 34 -29.31 -29.69 -13.61
CA MET A 34 -30.35 -28.68 -13.48
C MET A 34 -30.00 -27.46 -14.34
N LEU A 35 -30.37 -27.56 -15.60
CA LEU A 35 -30.53 -26.37 -16.43
C LEU A 35 -31.86 -25.71 -16.03
N PRO A 36 -31.90 -24.43 -15.64
CA PRO A 36 -33.16 -23.74 -15.50
C PRO A 36 -33.78 -23.52 -16.87
N GLU A 37 -34.98 -24.00 -16.97
CA GLU A 37 -35.92 -23.89 -18.08
C GLU A 37 -36.14 -22.45 -18.51
N LYS A 38 -36.03 -22.23 -19.81
CA LYS A 38 -36.56 -21.16 -20.68
C LYS A 38 -36.87 -19.81 -20.02
N LEU A 39 -36.01 -18.83 -20.33
CA LEU A 39 -36.36 -17.40 -20.30
C LEU A 39 -37.53 -17.12 -21.26
N PRO A 40 -38.54 -16.37 -20.83
CA PRO A 40 -39.63 -15.97 -21.72
C PRO A 40 -39.15 -14.97 -22.77
N LEU A 41 -39.53 -15.29 -24.00
CA LEU A 41 -39.28 -14.53 -25.23
C LEU A 41 -39.79 -13.07 -25.07
N ALA A 42 -38.98 -12.16 -25.54
CA ALA A 42 -39.18 -10.70 -25.51
C ALA A 42 -40.60 -10.27 -25.88
N ALA A 43 -41.18 -9.39 -25.07
CA ALA A 43 -42.40 -8.64 -25.41
C ALA A 43 -42.09 -7.60 -26.48
N PRO A 44 -43.00 -7.33 -27.43
CA PRO A 44 -42.76 -6.38 -28.52
C PRO A 44 -42.77 -4.94 -28.00
N LEU A 45 -41.74 -4.17 -28.48
CA LEU A 45 -41.61 -2.74 -28.19
C LEU A 45 -42.78 -1.98 -28.85
N THR A 46 -43.60 -1.32 -28.03
CA THR A 46 -44.59 -0.35 -28.51
C THR A 46 -43.91 0.94 -28.90
N PRO A 47 -44.29 1.56 -30.03
CA PRO A 47 -43.74 2.85 -30.45
C PRO A 47 -44.27 3.98 -29.53
N VAL A 48 -43.35 4.73 -28.93
CA VAL A 48 -43.66 5.95 -28.20
C VAL A 48 -43.96 7.07 -29.17
N HIS A 49 -45.19 7.62 -29.06
CA HIS A 49 -45.61 8.78 -29.83
C HIS A 49 -44.75 10.00 -29.56
N THR A 50 -44.20 10.60 -30.59
CA THR A 50 -43.64 11.93 -30.64
C THR A 50 -44.73 12.97 -30.41
N GLY A 51 -44.78 13.58 -29.21
CA GLY A 51 -45.54 14.79 -28.93
C GLY A 51 -44.59 15.99 -28.90
N ALA A 52 -44.81 16.91 -29.83
CA ALA A 52 -44.05 18.15 -29.95
C ALA A 52 -44.35 19.11 -28.77
N GLY A 53 -43.29 19.79 -28.31
CA GLY A 53 -43.40 20.86 -27.31
C GLY A 53 -42.07 21.22 -26.69
N VAL A 54 -41.07 21.60 -27.53
CA VAL A 54 -39.79 22.12 -26.98
C VAL A 54 -39.98 23.61 -26.72
N SER A 55 -40.29 23.99 -25.48
CA SER A 55 -40.03 25.34 -25.00
C SER A 55 -38.51 25.44 -24.73
N LYS A 56 -37.83 26.26 -25.53
CA LYS A 56 -36.48 26.71 -25.26
C LYS A 56 -36.46 27.60 -24.02
N GLN A 57 -36.31 26.99 -22.83
CA GLN A 57 -35.76 27.71 -21.71
C GLN A 57 -34.24 27.52 -21.75
N SER A 58 -33.53 28.60 -22.13
CA SER A 58 -32.11 28.75 -21.96
C SER A 58 -31.83 28.77 -20.45
N ALA A 59 -31.62 27.59 -19.86
CA ALA A 59 -31.00 27.51 -18.57
C ALA A 59 -29.52 27.93 -18.77
N GLN A 60 -29.19 29.12 -18.31
CA GLN A 60 -27.84 29.57 -18.09
C GLN A 60 -27.22 28.59 -17.07
N GLU A 61 -26.54 27.57 -17.56
CA GLU A 61 -25.67 26.75 -16.72
C GLU A 61 -24.60 27.69 -16.15
N LYS A 62 -24.74 28.01 -14.86
CA LYS A 62 -23.59 28.53 -14.09
C LYS A 62 -22.45 27.56 -14.33
N PRO A 63 -21.22 28.07 -14.63
CA PRO A 63 -20.08 27.17 -14.74
C PRO A 63 -19.97 26.38 -13.44
N VAL A 64 -20.17 25.09 -13.52
CA VAL A 64 -19.85 24.17 -12.44
C VAL A 64 -18.37 24.39 -12.19
N SER A 65 -18.03 24.92 -11.02
CA SER A 65 -16.63 25.07 -10.59
C SER A 65 -15.91 23.76 -10.89
N ALA A 66 -14.95 23.81 -11.80
CA ALA A 66 -14.24 22.63 -12.24
C ALA A 66 -13.77 21.88 -10.97
N ALA A 67 -14.23 20.65 -10.81
CA ALA A 67 -13.84 19.84 -9.66
C ALA A 67 -12.32 19.70 -9.70
N GLN A 68 -11.64 20.12 -8.62
CA GLN A 68 -10.18 20.03 -8.52
C GLN A 68 -9.72 18.60 -8.76
N THR A 69 -8.68 18.43 -9.54
CA THR A 69 -8.06 17.11 -9.74
C THR A 69 -7.48 16.59 -8.42
N PRO A 70 -7.25 15.29 -8.27
CA PRO A 70 -6.57 14.73 -7.10
C PRO A 70 -5.21 15.39 -6.84
N GLU A 71 -4.44 15.69 -7.91
CA GLU A 71 -3.14 16.35 -7.83
C GLU A 71 -3.27 17.79 -7.32
N GLU A 72 -4.19 18.57 -7.86
CA GLU A 72 -4.43 19.96 -7.40
C GLU A 72 -4.87 19.98 -5.93
N ARG A 73 -5.66 19.02 -5.50
CA ARG A 73 -6.05 18.88 -4.09
C ARG A 73 -4.84 18.55 -3.21
N LEU A 74 -3.99 17.65 -3.67
CA LEU A 74 -2.79 17.24 -2.96
C LEU A 74 -1.81 18.41 -2.83
N ASP A 75 -1.59 19.16 -3.90
CA ASP A 75 -0.72 20.35 -3.92
C ASP A 75 -1.21 21.42 -2.94
N LYS A 76 -2.52 21.67 -2.91
CA LYS A 76 -3.12 22.57 -1.94
C LYS A 76 -2.91 22.10 -0.51
N LEU A 77 -3.14 20.81 -0.23
CA LEU A 77 -2.94 20.27 1.11
C LEU A 77 -1.49 20.36 1.56
N PHE A 78 -0.51 20.13 0.67
CA PHE A 78 0.91 20.33 0.99
C PHE A 78 1.25 21.78 1.25
N SER A 79 0.69 22.71 0.48
CA SER A 79 0.83 24.14 0.74
C SER A 79 0.28 24.50 2.11
N ASP A 80 -0.93 24.06 2.44
CA ASP A 80 -1.58 24.30 3.72
C ASP A 80 -0.81 23.66 4.89
N LEU A 81 -0.27 22.43 4.69
CA LEU A 81 0.52 21.71 5.67
C LEU A 81 1.80 22.45 6.04
N ARG A 82 2.49 23.01 5.03
CA ARG A 82 3.75 23.74 5.21
C ARG A 82 3.57 25.03 5.97
N HIS A 83 2.45 25.73 5.75
CA HIS A 83 2.23 27.07 6.32
C HIS A 83 1.43 27.08 7.62
N THR A 84 0.90 25.93 8.08
CA THR A 84 0.16 25.93 9.35
C THR A 84 1.07 25.78 10.56
N ALA A 85 0.93 26.71 11.53
CA ALA A 85 1.59 26.64 12.83
C ALA A 85 0.74 25.90 13.89
N ASN A 86 -0.49 25.50 13.55
CA ASN A 86 -1.38 24.80 14.46
C ASN A 86 -1.23 23.28 14.27
N GLU A 87 -0.74 22.60 15.30
CA GLU A 87 -0.48 21.17 15.28
C GLU A 87 -1.75 20.32 14.99
N ALA A 88 -2.89 20.65 15.62
CA ALA A 88 -4.11 19.91 15.40
C ALA A 88 -4.63 20.06 13.96
N LYS A 89 -4.48 21.28 13.39
CA LYS A 89 -4.80 21.54 11.98
C LYS A 89 -3.82 20.79 11.07
N ALA A 90 -2.53 20.82 11.36
CA ALA A 90 -1.51 20.10 10.60
C ALA A 90 -1.78 18.59 10.54
N ARG A 91 -2.13 17.97 11.68
CA ARG A 91 -2.52 16.56 11.73
C ARG A 91 -3.74 16.23 10.89
N ARG A 92 -4.75 17.11 10.86
CA ARG A 92 -5.94 16.92 10.00
C ARG A 92 -5.58 16.99 8.52
N ILE A 93 -4.72 17.94 8.14
CA ILE A 93 -4.25 18.05 6.75
C ILE A 93 -3.42 16.81 6.37
N ALA A 94 -2.49 16.39 7.22
CA ALA A 94 -1.69 15.19 6.99
C ALA A 94 -2.58 13.93 6.84
N ALA A 95 -3.65 13.81 7.64
CA ALA A 95 -4.61 12.72 7.50
C ALA A 95 -5.33 12.74 6.14
N GLN A 96 -5.66 13.93 5.61
CA GLN A 96 -6.25 14.05 4.27
C GLN A 96 -5.26 13.67 3.17
N ILE A 97 -4.00 14.08 3.29
CA ILE A 97 -2.93 13.65 2.37
C ILE A 97 -2.79 12.13 2.38
N ASN A 98 -2.68 11.51 3.57
CA ASN A 98 -2.56 10.06 3.69
C ASN A 98 -3.78 9.34 3.11
N MET A 99 -4.99 9.90 3.25
CA MET A 99 -6.19 9.35 2.65
C MET A 99 -6.13 9.41 1.11
N LEU A 100 -5.65 10.50 0.52
CA LEU A 100 -5.46 10.59 -0.93
C LEU A 100 -4.39 9.60 -1.41
N TRP A 101 -3.27 9.49 -0.72
CA TRP A 101 -2.23 8.51 -1.04
C TRP A 101 -2.69 7.06 -0.89
N SER A 102 -3.69 6.79 -0.04
CA SER A 102 -4.22 5.43 0.14
C SER A 102 -5.19 4.98 -0.96
N GLN A 103 -5.47 5.82 -1.95
CA GLN A 103 -6.32 5.54 -3.08
C GLN A 103 -5.46 5.33 -4.33
N SER A 104 -5.33 4.10 -4.78
CA SER A 104 -4.57 3.78 -5.99
C SER A 104 -5.34 4.11 -7.28
N GLY A 105 -6.66 4.27 -7.20
CA GLY A 105 -7.54 4.35 -8.36
C GLY A 105 -7.95 2.98 -8.91
N SER A 106 -7.40 1.89 -8.39
CA SER A 106 -7.75 0.51 -8.74
C SER A 106 -8.34 -0.23 -7.54
N ALA A 107 -9.58 -0.68 -7.64
CA ALA A 107 -10.24 -1.42 -6.57
C ALA A 107 -9.48 -2.71 -6.17
N THR A 108 -8.81 -3.35 -7.13
CA THR A 108 -7.99 -4.54 -6.87
C THR A 108 -6.75 -4.20 -6.05
N VAL A 109 -6.02 -3.15 -6.43
CA VAL A 109 -4.85 -2.68 -5.69
C VAL A 109 -5.25 -2.24 -4.30
N ASP A 110 -6.34 -1.47 -4.16
CA ASP A 110 -6.85 -1.02 -2.86
C ASP A 110 -7.21 -2.20 -1.95
N LEU A 111 -7.78 -3.29 -2.50
CA LEU A 111 -8.08 -4.51 -1.74
C LEU A 111 -6.80 -5.23 -1.28
N LEU A 112 -5.79 -5.33 -2.15
CA LEU A 112 -4.48 -5.90 -1.79
C LEU A 112 -3.82 -5.09 -0.67
N MET A 113 -3.89 -3.76 -0.74
CA MET A 113 -3.40 -2.86 0.31
C MET A 113 -4.13 -3.07 1.65
N GLN A 114 -5.45 -3.29 1.62
CA GLN A 114 -6.21 -3.62 2.83
C GLN A 114 -5.78 -4.95 3.45
N TRP A 115 -5.59 -5.99 2.62
CA TRP A 115 -5.12 -7.30 3.09
C TRP A 115 -3.68 -7.22 3.64
N ALA A 116 -2.82 -6.46 2.98
CA ALA A 116 -1.47 -6.19 3.48
C ALA A 116 -1.51 -5.51 4.86
N ASN A 117 -2.31 -4.46 5.02
CA ASN A 117 -2.47 -3.77 6.30
C ASN A 117 -2.99 -4.70 7.40
N LYS A 118 -3.99 -5.54 7.09
CA LYS A 118 -4.49 -6.55 8.04
C LYS A 118 -3.39 -7.54 8.43
N ALA A 119 -2.64 -8.05 7.47
CA ALA A 119 -1.54 -8.98 7.73
C ALA A 119 -0.43 -8.31 8.57
N MET A 120 -0.12 -7.03 8.34
CA MET A 120 0.82 -6.27 9.17
C MET A 120 0.35 -6.15 10.62
N LEU A 121 -0.93 -5.82 10.86
CA LEU A 121 -1.51 -5.71 12.20
C LEU A 121 -1.50 -7.05 12.94
N GLU A 122 -1.61 -8.14 12.23
CA GLU A 122 -1.55 -9.51 12.75
C GLU A 122 -0.10 -10.06 12.82
N HIS A 123 0.91 -9.23 12.55
CA HIS A 123 2.34 -9.59 12.49
C HIS A 123 2.66 -10.71 11.49
N ARG A 124 1.81 -10.94 10.50
CA ARG A 124 2.01 -11.90 9.40
C ARG A 124 2.79 -11.24 8.26
N TYR A 125 4.04 -10.85 8.54
CA TYR A 125 4.88 -10.07 7.64
C TYR A 125 5.10 -10.72 6.26
N PRO A 126 5.35 -12.05 6.14
CA PRO A 126 5.46 -12.68 4.83
C PRO A 126 4.20 -12.49 3.98
N SER A 127 3.01 -12.71 4.54
CA SER A 127 1.76 -12.49 3.82
C SER A 127 1.55 -11.02 3.42
N ALA A 128 1.96 -10.07 4.29
CA ALA A 128 1.89 -8.66 3.96
C ALA A 128 2.78 -8.32 2.76
N ILE A 129 4.01 -8.88 2.71
CA ILE A 129 4.93 -8.70 1.59
C ILE A 129 4.35 -9.30 0.31
N ASP A 130 3.73 -10.49 0.36
CA ASP A 130 3.11 -11.11 -0.81
C ASP A 130 2.01 -10.21 -1.41
N PHE A 131 1.08 -9.70 -0.58
CA PHE A 131 0.04 -8.78 -1.05
C PHE A 131 0.61 -7.47 -1.61
N LEU A 132 1.67 -6.93 -1.00
CA LEU A 132 2.33 -5.71 -1.48
C LEU A 132 3.12 -5.95 -2.78
N ASN A 133 3.72 -7.11 -2.95
CA ASN A 133 4.35 -7.50 -4.21
C ASN A 133 3.33 -7.54 -5.36
N GLU A 134 2.16 -8.12 -5.12
CA GLU A 134 1.08 -8.14 -6.11
C GLU A 134 0.54 -6.73 -6.39
N ALA A 135 0.37 -5.89 -5.37
CA ALA A 135 -0.05 -4.50 -5.55
C ALA A 135 0.96 -3.71 -6.42
N ILE A 136 2.26 -3.85 -6.14
CA ILE A 136 3.34 -3.22 -6.90
C ILE A 136 3.43 -3.78 -8.34
N ALA A 137 3.19 -5.08 -8.53
CA ALA A 137 3.19 -5.68 -9.86
C ALA A 137 2.02 -5.16 -10.73
N LEU A 138 0.86 -4.90 -10.11
CA LEU A 138 -0.31 -4.34 -10.80
C LEU A 138 -0.19 -2.84 -11.05
N ASP A 139 0.43 -2.11 -10.13
CA ASP A 139 0.63 -0.66 -10.23
C ASP A 139 2.02 -0.27 -9.67
N PRO A 140 3.07 -0.33 -10.51
CA PRO A 140 4.44 -0.02 -10.09
C PRO A 140 4.67 1.47 -9.79
N ASP A 141 3.76 2.35 -10.20
CA ASP A 141 3.84 3.79 -9.97
C ASP A 141 3.04 4.24 -8.74
N TYR A 142 2.41 3.31 -8.04
CA TYR A 142 1.70 3.59 -6.80
C TYR A 142 2.67 3.66 -5.61
N ALA A 143 3.11 4.87 -5.26
CA ALA A 143 4.12 5.14 -4.23
C ALA A 143 3.81 4.52 -2.86
N GLU A 144 2.53 4.50 -2.44
CA GLU A 144 2.14 4.01 -1.12
C GLU A 144 2.33 2.49 -0.97
N ALA A 145 2.27 1.70 -2.05
CA ALA A 145 2.55 0.27 -2.00
C ALA A 145 4.03 0.01 -1.66
N TRP A 146 4.95 0.75 -2.28
CA TRP A 146 6.37 0.71 -1.97
C TRP A 146 6.64 1.16 -0.52
N ASN A 147 6.04 2.27 -0.09
CA ASN A 147 6.16 2.77 1.28
C ASN A 147 5.68 1.75 2.33
N ARG A 148 4.57 1.06 2.07
CA ARG A 148 4.05 0.01 2.95
C ARG A 148 4.98 -1.20 3.02
N ARG A 149 5.54 -1.63 1.89
CA ARG A 149 6.49 -2.74 1.87
C ARG A 149 7.79 -2.37 2.59
N ALA A 150 8.27 -1.14 2.41
CA ALA A 150 9.38 -0.60 3.19
C ALA A 150 9.13 -0.66 4.70
N THR A 151 7.91 -0.33 5.13
CA THR A 151 7.53 -0.42 6.55
C THR A 151 7.60 -1.85 7.06
N VAL A 152 7.14 -2.85 6.28
CA VAL A 152 7.23 -4.26 6.66
C VAL A 152 8.68 -4.70 6.79
N TYR A 153 9.53 -4.37 5.81
CA TYR A 153 10.97 -4.68 5.87
C TYR A 153 11.66 -4.00 7.06
N PHE A 154 11.30 -2.75 7.36
CA PHE A 154 11.80 -2.05 8.55
C PHE A 154 11.47 -2.79 9.85
N LEU A 155 10.22 -3.27 9.99
CA LEU A 155 9.79 -4.05 11.16
C LEU A 155 10.54 -5.38 11.29
N GLN A 156 10.95 -5.98 10.17
CA GLN A 156 11.79 -7.18 10.12
C GLN A 156 13.28 -6.86 10.29
N LYS A 157 13.67 -5.58 10.36
CA LYS A 157 15.05 -5.08 10.38
C LYS A 157 15.82 -5.36 9.08
N ASP A 158 15.12 -5.66 7.99
CA ASP A 158 15.70 -5.82 6.65
C ASP A 158 15.92 -4.45 6.01
N TYR A 159 16.84 -3.69 6.60
CA TYR A 159 17.05 -2.28 6.25
C TYR A 159 17.48 -2.05 4.81
N ALA A 160 18.12 -3.03 4.17
CA ALA A 160 18.52 -2.92 2.78
C ALA A 160 17.30 -2.89 1.84
N TYR A 161 16.36 -3.82 2.02
CA TYR A 161 15.12 -3.84 1.25
C TYR A 161 14.23 -2.64 1.60
N ALA A 162 14.14 -2.27 2.88
CA ALA A 162 13.40 -1.08 3.30
C ALA A 162 13.92 0.19 2.60
N MET A 163 15.24 0.40 2.56
CA MET A 163 15.84 1.57 1.88
C MET A 163 15.62 1.56 0.37
N TYR A 164 15.65 0.40 -0.28
CA TYR A 164 15.32 0.30 -1.69
C TYR A 164 13.89 0.78 -1.97
N ASP A 165 12.92 0.29 -1.20
CA ASP A 165 11.51 0.65 -1.36
C ASP A 165 11.24 2.11 -0.99
N ILE A 166 11.91 2.64 0.04
CA ILE A 166 11.85 4.06 0.40
C ILE A 166 12.35 4.94 -0.75
N ASN A 167 13.48 4.59 -1.36
CA ASN A 167 14.01 5.35 -2.49
C ASN A 167 13.00 5.34 -3.65
N ARG A 168 12.40 4.18 -3.95
CA ARG A 168 11.38 4.10 -4.99
C ARG A 168 10.14 4.93 -4.64
N THR A 169 9.71 4.94 -3.39
CA THR A 169 8.64 5.81 -2.90
C THR A 169 8.94 7.28 -3.15
N LEU A 170 10.18 7.72 -2.85
CA LEU A 170 10.60 9.12 -2.99
C LEU A 170 10.87 9.52 -4.46
N GLU A 171 11.18 8.59 -5.34
CA GLU A 171 11.21 8.82 -6.79
C GLU A 171 9.81 9.13 -7.34
N LEU A 172 8.79 8.42 -6.84
CA LEU A 172 7.39 8.58 -7.27
C LEU A 172 6.70 9.77 -6.60
N GLU A 173 6.93 9.98 -5.30
CA GLU A 173 6.41 11.12 -4.53
C GLU A 173 7.52 11.70 -3.64
N PRO A 174 8.25 12.70 -4.13
CA PRO A 174 9.36 13.32 -3.38
C PRO A 174 8.93 14.00 -2.06
N ARG A 175 7.64 14.28 -1.91
CA ARG A 175 7.06 14.90 -0.70
C ARG A 175 6.55 13.89 0.30
N HIS A 176 6.87 12.60 0.13
CA HIS A 176 6.39 11.55 1.01
C HIS A 176 7.10 11.59 2.37
N TYR A 177 6.63 12.45 3.27
CA TYR A 177 7.23 12.67 4.59
C TYR A 177 7.34 11.40 5.45
N GLY A 178 6.43 10.44 5.28
CA GLY A 178 6.50 9.14 5.95
C GLY A 178 7.72 8.31 5.49
N ALA A 179 8.01 8.30 4.18
CA ALA A 179 9.19 7.65 3.64
C ALA A 179 10.48 8.32 4.10
N LEU A 180 10.52 9.67 4.14
CA LEU A 180 11.67 10.43 4.66
C LEU A 180 11.93 10.12 6.14
N THR A 181 10.90 10.05 6.97
CA THR A 181 11.09 9.66 8.39
C THR A 181 11.47 8.19 8.54
N GLY A 182 10.98 7.29 7.68
CA GLY A 182 11.42 5.91 7.63
C GLY A 182 12.89 5.78 7.26
N MET A 183 13.36 6.54 6.25
CA MET A 183 14.79 6.66 5.90
C MET A 183 15.61 7.12 7.10
N ALA A 184 15.18 8.19 7.75
CA ALA A 184 15.88 8.74 8.91
C ALA A 184 16.00 7.71 10.05
N ALA A 185 14.92 6.97 10.33
CA ALA A 185 14.90 5.93 11.35
C ALA A 185 15.90 4.80 11.04
N ILE A 186 15.99 4.36 9.79
CA ILE A 186 16.96 3.35 9.34
C ILE A 186 18.38 3.87 9.48
N LEU A 187 18.65 5.09 9.00
CA LEU A 187 19.98 5.71 9.07
C LEU A 187 20.43 5.83 10.52
N ARG A 188 19.55 6.27 11.43
CA ARG A 188 19.81 6.33 12.86
C ARG A 188 20.11 4.95 13.45
N ALA A 189 19.31 3.93 13.12
CA ALA A 189 19.53 2.56 13.58
C ALA A 189 20.89 2.00 13.13
N ARG A 190 21.41 2.50 12.00
CA ARG A 190 22.74 2.17 11.49
C ARG A 190 23.88 3.06 12.03
N GLY A 191 23.58 3.99 12.93
CA GLY A 191 24.56 4.92 13.51
C GLY A 191 24.94 6.10 12.62
N LEU A 192 24.26 6.29 11.48
CA LEU A 192 24.53 7.36 10.51
C LEU A 192 23.74 8.62 10.88
N LYS A 193 24.06 9.19 12.05
CA LYS A 193 23.28 10.27 12.70
C LYS A 193 23.13 11.51 11.84
N GLU A 194 24.22 11.99 11.23
CA GLU A 194 24.18 13.20 10.39
C GLU A 194 23.27 13.03 9.16
N GLN A 195 23.30 11.85 8.55
CA GLN A 195 22.41 11.54 7.42
C GLN A 195 20.96 11.40 7.86
N ALA A 196 20.71 10.80 9.03
CA ALA A 196 19.38 10.71 9.62
C ALA A 196 18.81 12.11 9.88
N MET A 197 19.60 13.03 10.45
CA MET A 197 19.17 14.41 10.70
C MET A 197 18.78 15.12 9.41
N LYS A 198 19.56 14.99 8.33
CA LYS A 198 19.20 15.53 7.01
C LYS A 198 17.87 15.00 6.49
N ALA A 199 17.60 13.73 6.66
CA ALA A 199 16.33 13.13 6.24
C ALA A 199 15.15 13.66 7.10
N TYR A 200 15.33 13.83 8.41
CA TYR A 200 14.33 14.49 9.26
C TYR A 200 14.12 15.96 8.88
N GLU A 201 15.18 16.71 8.57
CA GLU A 201 15.07 18.10 8.09
C GLU A 201 14.23 18.17 6.80
N GLN A 202 14.45 17.26 5.85
CA GLN A 202 13.65 17.18 4.64
C GLN A 202 12.18 16.90 4.97
N ALA A 203 11.89 15.96 5.86
CA ALA A 203 10.51 15.67 6.29
C ALA A 203 9.87 16.90 6.96
N LEU A 204 10.59 17.63 7.81
CA LEU A 204 10.13 18.86 8.47
C LEU A 204 9.95 20.03 7.52
N SER A 205 10.69 20.08 6.42
CA SER A 205 10.47 21.11 5.38
C SER A 205 9.11 20.95 4.69
N ILE A 206 8.57 19.73 4.68
CA ILE A 206 7.25 19.38 4.10
C ILE A 206 6.16 19.50 5.17
N TYR A 207 6.43 18.93 6.35
CA TYR A 207 5.51 18.88 7.49
C TYR A 207 6.18 19.46 8.76
N PRO A 208 6.23 20.81 8.93
CA PRO A 208 6.95 21.44 10.05
C PRO A 208 6.42 21.03 11.43
N MET A 209 5.12 20.76 11.58
CA MET A 209 4.48 20.38 12.84
C MET A 209 4.55 18.88 13.16
N MET A 210 5.40 18.10 12.48
CA MET A 210 5.60 16.68 12.75
C MET A 210 6.40 16.48 14.03
N ARG A 211 5.72 16.23 15.14
CA ARG A 211 6.35 16.13 16.48
C ARG A 211 7.43 15.05 16.56
N ASP A 212 7.20 13.91 15.94
CA ASP A 212 8.15 12.80 16.05
C ASP A 212 9.49 13.13 15.38
N ALA A 213 9.46 13.84 14.24
CA ALA A 213 10.67 14.36 13.63
C ALA A 213 11.30 15.52 14.45
N GLN A 214 10.48 16.40 15.04
CA GLN A 214 10.99 17.50 15.87
C GLN A 214 11.73 17.01 17.12
N LYS A 215 11.31 15.91 17.73
CA LYS A 215 11.96 15.32 18.92
C LYS A 215 13.39 14.87 18.64
N GLU A 216 13.73 14.56 17.41
CA GLU A 216 15.08 14.11 17.04
C GLU A 216 16.12 15.24 17.06
N PHE A 217 15.66 16.50 17.19
CA PHE A 217 16.50 17.71 17.28
C PHE A 217 16.59 18.28 18.72
N GLN A 218 15.95 17.63 19.69
CA GLN A 218 15.97 18.02 21.10
C GLN A 218 16.97 17.15 21.90
#